data_f7bd13d8044245ba756389888cd9ba50
#
_entry.id   f7bd13d8044245ba756389888cd9ba50
#
_cell.length_a   1.000
_cell.length_b   1.000
_cell.length_c   1.000
_cell.angle_alpha   90.00
_cell.angle_beta   90.00
_cell.angle_gamma   90.00
#
_symmetry.space_group_name_H-M   'P 1'
#
loop_
_entity.id
_entity.type
_entity.pdbx_description
1 polymer ?
#
loop_
_entity_poly.entity_id
_entity_poly.type
_entity_poly.pdbx_seq_one_letter_code
_entity_poly.pdbx_strand_id
1 'polypeptide(L)'
;MEILLKNKVAVVTGGTRGIGYAIVKALVESGAKVAIWGSRQETADAALAKIKSEYPECEAMSMAPKLTDRKAVEDAMNAIVEKYGSIDILANNAGISQNIPLENYTDEDLEKIIDLNIKAVFICSKAAAHLMKGKGGSIINTSSVVSFYGQGLGSMYPASKAAVNGLTRALSRELGKDGIRVNAVAPGVTRTDMVAALPENMVAPLLQRIPLSRMGEAEDIANAVVFLASDMSSYITGAVIPVDGGAIL
;
A
#
# COMPACT_ATOMS: atom_id res chain seq x y z
N MET A 1 -2.97 20.79 12.87
CA MET A 1 -2.38 20.20 11.65
C MET A 1 -3.23 20.67 10.48
N GLU A 2 -2.65 21.16 9.42
CA GLU A 2 -3.41 21.56 8.22
C GLU A 2 -4.05 20.31 7.60
N ILE A 3 -5.33 20.40 7.21
CA ILE A 3 -6.06 19.24 6.65
C ILE A 3 -5.60 19.04 5.20
N LEU A 4 -4.63 18.16 5.00
CA LEU A 4 -3.92 17.98 3.73
C LEU A 4 -4.76 17.35 2.61
N LEU A 5 -5.76 16.52 2.96
CA LEU A 5 -6.52 15.69 2.02
C LEU A 5 -8.03 15.94 2.08
N LYS A 6 -8.42 17.14 2.50
CA LYS A 6 -9.84 17.53 2.59
C LYS A 6 -10.56 17.26 1.27
N ASN A 7 -11.68 16.54 1.35
CA ASN A 7 -12.54 16.15 0.23
C ASN A 7 -11.89 15.19 -0.80
N LYS A 8 -10.67 14.69 -0.57
CA LYS A 8 -10.07 13.64 -1.41
C LYS A 8 -10.68 12.28 -1.07
N VAL A 9 -10.81 11.44 -2.08
CA VAL A 9 -11.33 10.07 -1.95
C VAL A 9 -10.18 9.09 -2.14
N ALA A 10 -9.93 8.27 -1.14
CA ALA A 10 -8.84 7.31 -1.11
C ALA A 10 -9.35 5.86 -1.08
N VAL A 11 -8.67 5.00 -1.83
CA VAL A 11 -8.84 3.54 -1.77
C VAL A 11 -7.58 2.93 -1.18
N VAL A 12 -7.73 2.08 -0.15
CA VAL A 12 -6.61 1.38 0.48
C VAL A 12 -6.82 -0.13 0.37
N THR A 13 -6.02 -0.81 -0.45
CA THR A 13 -6.07 -2.27 -0.52
C THR A 13 -5.31 -2.89 0.66
N GLY A 14 -5.86 -3.95 1.26
CA GLY A 14 -5.29 -4.54 2.47
C GLY A 14 -5.33 -3.60 3.68
N GLY A 15 -6.35 -2.73 3.76
CA GLY A 15 -6.53 -1.69 4.78
C GLY A 15 -7.02 -2.18 6.15
N THR A 16 -7.06 -3.49 6.39
CA THR A 16 -7.74 -4.04 7.58
C THR A 16 -6.84 -4.23 8.80
N ARG A 17 -5.51 -4.21 8.64
CA ARG A 17 -4.51 -4.38 9.72
C ARG A 17 -3.14 -3.84 9.34
N GLY A 18 -2.23 -3.79 10.31
CA GLY A 18 -0.82 -3.42 10.12
C GLY A 18 -0.65 -2.09 9.40
N ILE A 19 0.29 -2.03 8.45
CA ILE A 19 0.59 -0.84 7.65
C ILE A 19 -0.67 -0.32 6.93
N GLY A 20 -1.49 -1.22 6.36
CA GLY A 20 -2.70 -0.80 5.65
C GLY A 20 -3.71 -0.10 6.54
N TYR A 21 -3.91 -0.56 7.77
CA TYR A 21 -4.81 0.10 8.71
C TYR A 21 -4.25 1.45 9.19
N ALA A 22 -2.94 1.53 9.42
CA ALA A 22 -2.28 2.80 9.74
C ALA A 22 -2.42 3.82 8.58
N ILE A 23 -2.33 3.37 7.31
CA ILE A 23 -2.60 4.22 6.14
C ILE A 23 -4.05 4.71 6.16
N VAL A 24 -5.03 3.82 6.39
CA VAL A 24 -6.45 4.21 6.52
C VAL A 24 -6.63 5.29 7.58
N LYS A 25 -6.06 5.08 8.77
CA LYS A 25 -6.14 6.02 9.89
C LYS A 25 -5.54 7.37 9.53
N ALA A 26 -4.31 7.40 9.01
CA ALA A 26 -3.63 8.64 8.65
C ALA A 26 -4.34 9.43 7.53
N LEU A 27 -4.95 8.72 6.55
CA LEU A 27 -5.76 9.35 5.51
C LEU A 27 -7.04 9.97 6.07
N VAL A 28 -7.73 9.29 7.00
CA VAL A 28 -8.90 9.82 7.72
C VAL A 28 -8.52 11.04 8.54
N GLU A 29 -7.45 10.98 9.33
CA GLU A 29 -6.92 12.12 10.11
C GLU A 29 -6.56 13.31 9.23
N SER A 30 -6.14 13.05 7.99
CA SER A 30 -5.85 14.09 6.99
C SER A 30 -7.09 14.61 6.25
N GLY A 31 -8.29 14.14 6.61
CA GLY A 31 -9.57 14.62 6.06
C GLY A 31 -10.04 13.93 4.78
N ALA A 32 -9.45 12.81 4.39
CA ALA A 32 -9.90 12.04 3.23
C ALA A 32 -11.13 11.18 3.57
N LYS A 33 -11.97 10.95 2.55
CA LYS A 33 -12.95 9.87 2.54
C LYS A 33 -12.24 8.58 2.14
N VAL A 34 -12.45 7.48 2.86
CA VAL A 34 -11.63 6.28 2.69
C VAL A 34 -12.46 5.03 2.41
N ALA A 35 -12.14 4.33 1.32
CA ALA A 35 -12.61 2.97 1.05
C ALA A 35 -11.57 1.95 1.54
N ILE A 36 -11.93 1.18 2.54
CA ILE A 36 -11.10 0.14 3.17
C ILE A 36 -11.35 -1.17 2.45
N TRP A 37 -10.35 -1.68 1.73
CA TRP A 37 -10.48 -2.97 1.06
C TRP A 37 -9.77 -4.08 1.83
N GLY A 38 -10.53 -5.12 2.17
CA GLY A 38 -10.05 -6.33 2.83
C GLY A 38 -10.06 -7.54 1.88
N SER A 39 -9.53 -8.66 2.35
CA SER A 39 -9.64 -9.95 1.65
C SER A 39 -10.97 -10.68 1.94
N ARG A 40 -11.66 -10.29 3.02
CA ARG A 40 -12.98 -10.80 3.42
C ARG A 40 -13.82 -9.63 3.94
N GLN A 41 -15.12 -9.67 3.68
CA GLN A 41 -16.02 -8.59 4.07
C GLN A 41 -16.05 -8.40 5.60
N GLU A 42 -16.06 -9.49 6.38
CA GLU A 42 -16.09 -9.41 7.85
C GLU A 42 -14.89 -8.64 8.41
N THR A 43 -13.68 -8.85 7.84
CA THR A 43 -12.48 -8.15 8.30
C THR A 43 -12.47 -6.69 7.87
N ALA A 44 -13.04 -6.38 6.70
CA ALA A 44 -13.18 -5.02 6.22
C ALA A 44 -14.21 -4.23 7.07
N ASP A 45 -15.33 -4.87 7.42
CA ASP A 45 -16.37 -4.28 8.27
C ASP A 45 -15.87 -4.05 9.70
N ALA A 46 -15.08 -4.98 10.25
CA ALA A 46 -14.45 -4.81 11.56
C ALA A 46 -13.47 -3.62 11.57
N ALA A 47 -12.67 -3.46 10.51
CA ALA A 47 -11.78 -2.31 10.37
C ALA A 47 -12.56 -0.99 10.22
N LEU A 48 -13.66 -0.99 9.47
CA LEU A 48 -14.57 0.16 9.36
C LEU A 48 -15.20 0.51 10.71
N ALA A 49 -15.68 -0.46 11.45
CA ALA A 49 -16.26 -0.23 12.77
C ALA A 49 -15.23 0.38 13.73
N LYS A 50 -13.99 -0.12 13.70
CA LYS A 50 -12.88 0.39 14.51
C LYS A 50 -12.57 1.85 14.14
N ILE A 51 -12.39 2.16 12.85
CA ILE A 51 -12.08 3.54 12.44
C ILE A 51 -13.19 4.51 12.77
N LYS A 52 -14.47 4.11 12.63
CA LYS A 52 -15.62 4.94 13.02
C LYS A 52 -15.74 5.14 14.53
N SER A 53 -15.28 4.20 15.34
CA SER A 53 -15.21 4.36 16.79
C SER A 53 -14.14 5.38 17.21
N GLU A 54 -13.00 5.40 16.50
CA GLU A 54 -11.91 6.36 16.75
C GLU A 54 -12.22 7.75 16.16
N TYR A 55 -12.90 7.78 15.00
CA TYR A 55 -13.24 9.00 14.21
C TYR A 55 -14.71 8.98 13.80
N PRO A 56 -15.67 9.29 14.70
CA PRO A 56 -17.09 9.15 14.43
C PRO A 56 -17.59 9.92 13.20
N GLU A 57 -17.01 11.08 12.91
CA GLU A 57 -17.38 11.95 11.78
C GLU A 57 -16.70 11.57 10.45
N CYS A 58 -15.88 10.51 10.43
CA CYS A 58 -15.18 10.15 9.21
C CYS A 58 -16.13 9.57 8.15
N GLU A 59 -15.89 9.95 6.91
CA GLU A 59 -16.53 9.33 5.75
C GLU A 59 -15.72 8.12 5.29
N ALA A 60 -16.12 6.94 5.71
CA ALA A 60 -15.45 5.69 5.31
C ALA A 60 -16.44 4.60 4.92
N MET A 61 -15.97 3.65 4.10
CA MET A 61 -16.69 2.44 3.72
C MET A 61 -15.76 1.24 3.64
N SER A 62 -16.33 0.04 3.71
CA SER A 62 -15.61 -1.24 3.63
C SER A 62 -16.06 -2.04 2.41
N MET A 63 -15.12 -2.75 1.78
CA MET A 63 -15.38 -3.65 0.65
C MET A 63 -14.34 -4.78 0.64
N ALA A 64 -14.65 -5.89 -0.04
CA ALA A 64 -13.72 -7.02 -0.17
C ALA A 64 -13.71 -7.55 -1.63
N PRO A 65 -13.34 -6.74 -2.63
CA PRO A 65 -13.24 -7.23 -4.00
C PRO A 65 -12.07 -8.22 -4.14
N LYS A 66 -12.24 -9.27 -4.94
CA LYS A 66 -11.13 -10.14 -5.33
C LYS A 66 -10.17 -9.36 -6.23
N LEU A 67 -9.01 -8.94 -5.71
CA LEU A 67 -8.08 -8.03 -6.39
C LEU A 67 -7.49 -8.58 -7.71
N THR A 68 -7.51 -9.90 -7.89
CA THR A 68 -7.08 -10.58 -9.12
C THR A 68 -8.19 -10.68 -10.18
N ASP A 69 -9.41 -10.31 -9.83
CA ASP A 69 -10.55 -10.22 -10.73
C ASP A 69 -10.77 -8.76 -11.15
N ARG A 70 -10.51 -8.49 -12.44
CA ARG A 70 -10.62 -7.14 -13.01
C ARG A 70 -12.02 -6.57 -12.84
N LYS A 71 -13.06 -7.38 -13.14
CA LYS A 71 -14.42 -6.89 -13.05
C LYS A 71 -14.82 -6.55 -11.62
N ALA A 72 -14.47 -7.39 -10.67
CA ALA A 72 -14.73 -7.13 -9.25
C ALA A 72 -14.07 -5.84 -8.77
N VAL A 73 -12.83 -5.55 -9.22
CA VAL A 73 -12.11 -4.31 -8.90
C VAL A 73 -12.79 -3.09 -9.56
N GLU A 74 -13.12 -3.17 -10.84
CA GLU A 74 -13.81 -2.09 -11.57
C GLU A 74 -15.18 -1.78 -10.96
N ASP A 75 -15.98 -2.79 -10.65
CA ASP A 75 -17.29 -2.64 -10.00
C ASP A 75 -17.15 -1.99 -8.61
N ALA A 76 -16.18 -2.42 -7.83
CA ALA A 76 -15.91 -1.83 -6.51
C ALA A 76 -15.47 -0.35 -6.61
N MET A 77 -14.62 0.00 -7.56
CA MET A 77 -14.21 1.39 -7.78
C MET A 77 -15.37 2.27 -8.28
N ASN A 78 -16.21 1.75 -9.16
CA ASN A 78 -17.41 2.46 -9.63
C ASN A 78 -18.39 2.75 -8.48
N ALA A 79 -18.59 1.79 -7.57
CA ALA A 79 -19.42 2.01 -6.38
C ALA A 79 -18.87 3.10 -5.44
N ILE A 80 -17.53 3.24 -5.36
CA ILE A 80 -16.89 4.33 -4.61
C ILE A 80 -17.16 5.68 -5.30
N VAL A 81 -17.02 5.74 -6.64
CA VAL A 81 -17.32 6.95 -7.40
C VAL A 81 -18.79 7.34 -7.31
N GLU A 82 -19.71 6.37 -7.37
CA GLU A 82 -21.14 6.61 -7.16
C GLU A 82 -21.42 7.23 -5.79
N LYS A 83 -20.75 6.75 -4.74
CA LYS A 83 -20.96 7.24 -3.38
C LYS A 83 -20.26 8.56 -3.07
N TYR A 84 -19.02 8.76 -3.55
CA TYR A 84 -18.16 9.87 -3.13
C TYR A 84 -17.79 10.84 -4.26
N GLY A 85 -18.13 10.53 -5.52
CA GLY A 85 -17.96 11.39 -6.69
C GLY A 85 -16.62 11.24 -7.42
N SER A 86 -15.57 10.71 -6.79
CA SER A 86 -14.24 10.56 -7.39
C SER A 86 -13.46 9.41 -6.76
N ILE A 87 -12.30 9.12 -7.36
CA ILE A 87 -11.14 8.48 -6.72
C ILE A 87 -9.95 9.37 -7.00
N ASP A 88 -9.31 9.90 -5.96
CA ASP A 88 -8.16 10.79 -6.04
C ASP A 88 -6.86 10.09 -5.63
N ILE A 89 -6.95 9.08 -4.77
CA ILE A 89 -5.82 8.39 -4.17
C ILE A 89 -6.06 6.87 -4.23
N LEU A 90 -5.05 6.13 -4.69
CA LEU A 90 -5.00 4.68 -4.55
C LEU A 90 -3.74 4.27 -3.78
N ALA A 91 -3.89 3.65 -2.62
CA ALA A 91 -2.82 3.00 -1.88
C ALA A 91 -2.86 1.48 -2.12
N ASN A 92 -2.00 0.98 -3.01
CA ASN A 92 -1.78 -0.44 -3.25
C ASN A 92 -0.90 -1.02 -2.14
N ASN A 93 -1.54 -1.45 -1.05
CA ASN A 93 -0.82 -2.00 0.10
C ASN A 93 -1.02 -3.52 0.27
N ALA A 94 -2.09 -4.09 -0.30
CA ALA A 94 -2.31 -5.54 -0.23
C ALA A 94 -1.11 -6.32 -0.78
N GLY A 95 -0.68 -7.33 -0.05
CA GLY A 95 0.43 -8.19 -0.45
C GLY A 95 0.69 -9.29 0.57
N ILE A 96 1.48 -10.26 0.16
CA ILE A 96 1.97 -11.36 1.00
C ILE A 96 3.49 -11.41 0.98
N SER A 97 4.07 -11.89 2.07
CA SER A 97 5.48 -12.30 2.16
C SER A 97 5.57 -13.81 2.22
N GLN A 98 6.65 -14.34 1.68
CA GLN A 98 6.97 -15.76 1.71
C GLN A 98 8.45 -15.93 2.09
N ASN A 99 8.72 -16.86 3.03
CA ASN A 99 10.07 -17.24 3.47
C ASN A 99 10.31 -18.72 3.16
N ILE A 100 10.08 -19.12 1.90
CA ILE A 100 10.18 -20.48 1.41
C ILE A 100 11.59 -20.69 0.81
N PRO A 101 12.37 -21.72 1.23
CA PRO A 101 13.60 -22.10 0.55
C PRO A 101 13.35 -22.40 -0.93
N LEU A 102 14.33 -22.09 -1.80
CA LEU A 102 14.16 -22.18 -3.24
C LEU A 102 13.69 -23.58 -3.69
N GLU A 103 14.27 -24.62 -3.13
CA GLU A 103 13.95 -26.02 -3.44
C GLU A 103 12.54 -26.46 -3.02
N ASN A 104 11.89 -25.71 -2.15
CA ASN A 104 10.55 -26.01 -1.60
C ASN A 104 9.43 -25.17 -2.24
N TYR A 105 9.77 -24.28 -3.19
CA TYR A 105 8.72 -23.53 -3.88
C TYR A 105 7.86 -24.43 -4.77
N THR A 106 6.55 -24.32 -4.62
CA THR A 106 5.57 -24.93 -5.52
C THR A 106 5.10 -23.91 -6.57
N ASP A 107 4.52 -24.42 -7.66
CA ASP A 107 3.89 -23.55 -8.66
C ASP A 107 2.74 -22.71 -8.04
N GLU A 108 2.00 -23.29 -7.08
CA GLU A 108 0.94 -22.57 -6.35
C GLU A 108 1.49 -21.40 -5.53
N ASP A 109 2.63 -21.58 -4.85
CA ASP A 109 3.28 -20.50 -4.10
C ASP A 109 3.73 -19.38 -5.02
N LEU A 110 4.28 -19.74 -6.18
CA LEU A 110 4.70 -18.80 -7.21
C LEU A 110 3.50 -18.01 -7.76
N GLU A 111 2.45 -18.68 -8.16
CA GLU A 111 1.24 -18.04 -8.69
C GLU A 111 0.61 -17.10 -7.66
N LYS A 112 0.52 -17.54 -6.41
CA LYS A 112 -0.09 -16.77 -5.32
C LYS A 112 0.62 -15.44 -5.06
N ILE A 113 1.96 -15.44 -5.07
CA ILE A 113 2.72 -14.21 -4.85
C ILE A 113 2.68 -13.29 -6.07
N ILE A 114 2.73 -13.83 -7.28
CA ILE A 114 2.59 -13.07 -8.52
C ILE A 114 1.20 -12.43 -8.60
N ASP A 115 0.16 -13.21 -8.35
CA ASP A 115 -1.23 -12.75 -8.40
C ASP A 115 -1.49 -11.59 -7.45
N LEU A 116 -1.08 -11.70 -6.19
CA LEU A 116 -1.39 -10.66 -5.22
C LEU A 116 -0.40 -9.49 -5.24
N ASN A 117 0.92 -9.75 -5.35
CA ASN A 117 1.91 -8.68 -5.23
C ASN A 117 2.16 -7.92 -6.54
N ILE A 118 1.86 -8.50 -7.70
CA ILE A 118 2.13 -7.88 -9.00
C ILE A 118 0.84 -7.62 -9.77
N LYS A 119 0.08 -8.68 -10.06
CA LYS A 119 -1.09 -8.61 -10.92
C LYS A 119 -2.22 -7.77 -10.30
N ALA A 120 -2.48 -7.92 -8.99
CA ALA A 120 -3.45 -7.10 -8.28
C ALA A 120 -3.06 -5.61 -8.27
N VAL A 121 -1.78 -5.28 -8.06
CA VAL A 121 -1.27 -3.90 -8.13
C VAL A 121 -1.53 -3.30 -9.51
N PHE A 122 -1.25 -4.05 -10.58
CA PHE A 122 -1.51 -3.60 -11.95
C PHE A 122 -3.00 -3.40 -12.22
N ILE A 123 -3.85 -4.36 -11.83
CA ILE A 123 -5.32 -4.29 -12.04
C ILE A 123 -5.90 -3.07 -11.32
N CYS A 124 -5.58 -2.89 -10.03
CA CYS A 124 -6.08 -1.76 -9.25
C CYS A 124 -5.58 -0.42 -9.81
N SER A 125 -4.29 -0.33 -10.16
CA SER A 125 -3.72 0.89 -10.76
C SER A 125 -4.37 1.24 -12.09
N LYS A 126 -4.63 0.25 -12.96
CA LYS A 126 -5.32 0.46 -14.24
C LYS A 126 -6.74 0.98 -14.05
N ALA A 127 -7.50 0.38 -13.13
CA ALA A 127 -8.88 0.79 -12.86
C ALA A 127 -8.93 2.21 -12.25
N ALA A 128 -8.07 2.52 -11.28
CA ALA A 128 -7.98 3.85 -10.70
C ALA A 128 -7.55 4.90 -11.73
N ALA A 129 -6.52 4.62 -12.54
CA ALA A 129 -6.04 5.55 -13.56
C ALA A 129 -7.13 5.91 -14.58
N HIS A 130 -8.01 4.95 -14.94
CA HIS A 130 -9.15 5.21 -15.81
C HIS A 130 -10.11 6.26 -15.21
N LEU A 131 -10.38 6.18 -13.92
CA LEU A 131 -11.29 7.09 -13.20
C LEU A 131 -10.63 8.44 -12.84
N MET A 132 -9.30 8.48 -12.72
CA MET A 132 -8.51 9.69 -12.47
C MET A 132 -8.21 10.49 -13.74
N LYS A 133 -8.39 9.90 -14.93
CA LYS A 133 -8.03 10.53 -16.20
C LYS A 133 -8.69 11.90 -16.37
N GLY A 134 -7.87 12.91 -16.71
CA GLY A 134 -8.32 14.30 -16.88
C GLY A 134 -8.60 15.06 -15.59
N LYS A 135 -8.52 14.39 -14.41
CA LYS A 135 -8.69 15.02 -13.09
C LYS A 135 -7.38 15.02 -12.29
N GLY A 136 -6.44 14.16 -12.66
CA GLY A 136 -5.24 13.89 -11.90
C GLY A 136 -5.50 12.97 -10.71
N GLY A 137 -4.43 12.62 -9.98
CA GLY A 137 -4.51 11.75 -8.81
C GLY A 137 -3.15 11.25 -8.33
N SER A 138 -3.15 10.44 -7.29
CA SER A 138 -1.94 9.83 -6.74
C SER A 138 -2.12 8.34 -6.51
N ILE A 139 -1.26 7.52 -7.13
CA ILE A 139 -1.16 6.08 -6.90
C ILE A 139 0.10 5.82 -6.09
N ILE A 140 -0.04 5.20 -4.93
CA ILE A 140 1.06 4.88 -4.03
C ILE A 140 1.13 3.36 -3.86
N ASN A 141 2.25 2.77 -4.26
CA ASN A 141 2.48 1.33 -4.17
C ASN A 141 3.31 1.00 -2.93
N THR A 142 3.00 -0.10 -2.24
CA THR A 142 3.83 -0.60 -1.15
C THR A 142 4.82 -1.63 -1.70
N SER A 143 6.07 -1.20 -1.81
CA SER A 143 7.24 -2.03 -2.11
C SER A 143 7.82 -2.63 -0.82
N SER A 144 9.12 -2.81 -0.76
CA SER A 144 9.90 -3.20 0.42
C SER A 144 11.38 -2.89 0.19
N VAL A 145 12.15 -2.66 1.23
CA VAL A 145 13.61 -2.51 1.13
C VAL A 145 14.29 -3.74 0.52
N VAL A 146 13.74 -4.95 0.73
CA VAL A 146 14.28 -6.17 0.11
C VAL A 146 14.20 -6.17 -1.43
N SER A 147 13.42 -5.28 -2.03
CA SER A 147 13.40 -5.07 -3.48
C SER A 147 14.71 -4.49 -4.03
N PHE A 148 15.58 -3.97 -3.19
CA PHE A 148 16.87 -3.38 -3.57
C PHE A 148 18.03 -4.35 -3.40
N TYR A 149 18.00 -5.22 -2.39
CA TYR A 149 19.15 -6.09 -2.05
C TYR A 149 18.77 -7.58 -1.89
N GLY A 150 17.50 -7.95 -2.03
CA GLY A 150 17.04 -9.33 -1.83
C GLY A 150 16.83 -9.71 -0.36
N GLN A 151 16.70 -11.01 -0.11
CA GLN A 151 16.63 -11.60 1.24
C GLN A 151 17.17 -13.03 1.21
N GLY A 152 17.55 -13.57 2.37
CA GLY A 152 18.16 -14.89 2.47
C GLY A 152 17.25 -16.07 2.16
N LEU A 153 15.94 -15.93 2.33
CA LEU A 153 14.91 -16.94 2.02
C LEU A 153 13.72 -16.29 1.32
N GLY A 154 13.02 -17.04 0.47
CA GLY A 154 11.80 -16.54 -0.19
C GLY A 154 12.10 -15.58 -1.32
N SER A 155 12.90 -16.02 -2.31
CA SER A 155 13.37 -15.22 -3.45
C SER A 155 12.25 -14.49 -4.22
N MET A 156 11.05 -15.06 -4.26
CA MET A 156 9.93 -14.47 -5.00
C MET A 156 9.33 -13.23 -4.33
N TYR A 157 9.46 -13.08 -3.03
CA TYR A 157 8.98 -11.86 -2.36
C TYR A 157 9.78 -10.62 -2.78
N PRO A 158 11.12 -10.56 -2.63
CA PRO A 158 11.89 -9.43 -3.15
C PRO A 158 11.75 -9.23 -4.66
N ALA A 159 11.66 -10.31 -5.46
CA ALA A 159 11.43 -10.21 -6.89
C ALA A 159 10.07 -9.54 -7.21
N SER A 160 9.01 -9.91 -6.49
CA SER A 160 7.70 -9.28 -6.64
C SER A 160 7.72 -7.79 -6.27
N LYS A 161 8.46 -7.41 -5.23
CA LYS A 161 8.60 -6.01 -4.82
C LYS A 161 9.49 -5.20 -5.77
N ALA A 162 10.49 -5.82 -6.38
CA ALA A 162 11.25 -5.22 -7.49
C ALA A 162 10.38 -5.00 -8.74
N ALA A 163 9.46 -5.92 -9.04
CA ALA A 163 8.46 -5.72 -10.09
C ALA A 163 7.54 -4.53 -9.81
N VAL A 164 7.11 -4.33 -8.55
CA VAL A 164 6.34 -3.14 -8.13
C VAL A 164 7.14 -1.86 -8.37
N ASN A 165 8.45 -1.84 -8.08
CA ASN A 165 9.32 -0.69 -8.40
C ASN A 165 9.37 -0.39 -9.90
N GLY A 166 9.45 -1.45 -10.73
CA GLY A 166 9.39 -1.33 -12.19
C GLY A 166 8.05 -0.77 -12.67
N LEU A 167 6.93 -1.32 -12.17
CA LEU A 167 5.58 -0.83 -12.47
C LEU A 167 5.40 0.63 -12.06
N THR A 168 5.89 1.03 -10.88
CA THR A 168 5.83 2.40 -10.38
C THR A 168 6.48 3.37 -11.38
N ARG A 169 7.69 3.06 -11.85
CA ARG A 169 8.41 3.90 -12.82
C ARG A 169 7.75 3.91 -14.20
N ALA A 170 7.27 2.76 -14.68
CA ALA A 170 6.61 2.69 -15.98
C ALA A 170 5.29 3.46 -15.99
N LEU A 171 4.42 3.22 -15.00
CA LEU A 171 3.14 3.89 -14.89
C LEU A 171 3.28 5.39 -14.65
N SER A 172 4.31 5.86 -13.93
CA SER A 172 4.56 7.29 -13.74
C SER A 172 4.82 8.02 -15.05
N ARG A 173 5.52 7.38 -16.00
CA ARG A 173 5.79 7.93 -17.34
C ARG A 173 4.55 7.91 -18.23
N GLU A 174 3.77 6.83 -18.16
CA GLU A 174 2.56 6.67 -18.99
C GLU A 174 1.44 7.61 -18.56
N LEU A 175 1.23 7.76 -17.25
CA LEU A 175 0.10 8.46 -16.67
C LEU A 175 0.37 9.92 -16.33
N GLY A 176 1.62 10.37 -16.35
CA GLY A 176 2.01 11.74 -15.99
C GLY A 176 1.33 12.81 -16.83
N LYS A 177 1.08 12.55 -18.12
CA LYS A 177 0.35 13.46 -19.01
C LYS A 177 -1.11 13.69 -18.59
N ASP A 178 -1.70 12.76 -17.84
CA ASP A 178 -3.05 12.86 -17.29
C ASP A 178 -3.07 13.48 -15.88
N GLY A 179 -1.91 14.00 -15.39
CA GLY A 179 -1.77 14.56 -14.05
C GLY A 179 -1.75 13.53 -12.93
N ILE A 180 -1.56 12.24 -13.26
CA ILE A 180 -1.54 11.15 -12.27
C ILE A 180 -0.10 10.87 -11.87
N ARG A 181 0.21 11.03 -10.58
CA ARG A 181 1.50 10.68 -10.00
C ARG A 181 1.48 9.23 -9.54
N VAL A 182 2.57 8.51 -9.77
CA VAL A 182 2.72 7.11 -9.32
C VAL A 182 4.04 6.98 -8.59
N ASN A 183 3.98 6.67 -7.30
CA ASN A 183 5.16 6.52 -6.43
C ASN A 183 5.05 5.22 -5.62
N ALA A 184 6.13 4.85 -4.95
CA ALA A 184 6.13 3.75 -4.01
C ALA A 184 6.80 4.14 -2.69
N VAL A 185 6.31 3.56 -1.60
CA VAL A 185 7.04 3.47 -0.33
C VAL A 185 7.69 2.10 -0.22
N ALA A 186 8.91 2.03 0.30
CA ALA A 186 9.64 0.79 0.54
C ALA A 186 9.90 0.65 2.05
N PRO A 187 8.99 0.01 2.79
CA PRO A 187 9.16 -0.21 4.22
C PRO A 187 10.41 -1.05 4.53
N GLY A 188 11.12 -0.67 5.59
CA GLY A 188 12.11 -1.49 6.26
C GLY A 188 11.48 -2.45 7.28
N VAL A 189 12.25 -2.81 8.31
CA VAL A 189 11.75 -3.61 9.43
C VAL A 189 10.74 -2.79 10.21
N THR A 190 9.47 -3.12 10.03
CA THR A 190 8.33 -2.38 10.60
C THR A 190 7.59 -3.27 11.58
N ARG A 191 7.25 -2.73 12.75
CA ARG A 191 6.48 -3.43 13.79
C ARG A 191 5.07 -3.72 13.28
N THR A 192 4.86 -4.99 12.95
CA THR A 192 3.58 -5.55 12.48
C THR A 192 3.41 -6.91 13.14
N ASP A 193 2.20 -7.47 13.10
CA ASP A 193 1.95 -8.84 13.60
C ASP A 193 2.94 -9.87 13.01
N MET A 194 3.38 -9.65 11.78
CA MET A 194 4.34 -10.50 11.08
C MET A 194 5.74 -10.44 11.72
N VAL A 195 6.20 -9.28 12.14
CA VAL A 195 7.52 -9.10 12.77
C VAL A 195 7.46 -9.40 14.27
N ALA A 196 6.33 -9.11 14.93
CA ALA A 196 6.10 -9.46 16.34
C ALA A 196 6.13 -10.98 16.60
N ALA A 197 5.87 -11.78 15.58
CA ALA A 197 5.97 -13.24 15.65
C ALA A 197 7.41 -13.78 15.51
N LEU A 198 8.40 -12.92 15.18
CA LEU A 198 9.80 -13.34 15.06
C LEU A 198 10.46 -13.44 16.43
N PRO A 199 11.34 -14.44 16.65
CA PRO A 199 12.14 -14.54 17.86
C PRO A 199 13.05 -13.30 18.05
N GLU A 200 13.24 -12.88 19.29
CA GLU A 200 14.04 -11.68 19.64
C GLU A 200 15.48 -11.75 19.10
N ASN A 201 16.08 -12.94 19.11
CA ASN A 201 17.43 -13.17 18.57
C ASN A 201 17.53 -12.95 17.04
N MET A 202 16.40 -12.97 16.31
CA MET A 202 16.38 -12.62 14.89
C MET A 202 16.15 -11.12 14.67
N VAL A 203 15.48 -10.45 15.60
CA VAL A 203 15.17 -9.01 15.50
C VAL A 203 16.36 -8.16 15.94
N ALA A 204 17.06 -8.53 17.01
CA ALA A 204 18.16 -7.75 17.57
C ALA A 204 19.30 -7.44 16.55
N PRO A 205 19.77 -8.40 15.71
CA PRO A 205 20.78 -8.11 14.70
C PRO A 205 20.29 -7.16 13.60
N LEU A 206 18.97 -7.18 13.29
CA LEU A 206 18.38 -6.27 12.31
C LEU A 206 18.36 -4.83 12.84
N LEU A 207 18.04 -4.65 14.13
CA LEU A 207 18.04 -3.32 14.77
C LEU A 207 19.42 -2.67 14.77
N GLN A 208 20.49 -3.44 14.96
CA GLN A 208 21.88 -2.93 14.93
C GLN A 208 22.27 -2.33 13.57
N ARG A 209 21.59 -2.71 12.50
CA ARG A 209 21.83 -2.20 11.14
C ARG A 209 20.99 -0.98 10.79
N ILE A 210 20.07 -0.57 11.65
CA ILE A 210 19.21 0.59 11.44
C ILE A 210 19.83 1.81 12.12
N PRO A 211 20.33 2.82 11.37
CA PRO A 211 20.92 4.03 11.94
C PRO A 211 20.03 4.74 12.96
N LEU A 212 18.70 4.77 12.76
CA LEU A 212 17.76 5.34 13.73
C LEU A 212 17.54 4.45 14.96
N SER A 213 18.22 3.28 15.07
CA SER A 213 18.25 2.38 16.22
C SER A 213 16.89 1.93 16.75
N ARG A 214 15.86 1.89 15.89
CA ARG A 214 14.52 1.38 16.19
C ARG A 214 13.89 0.71 15.00
N MET A 215 12.94 -0.17 15.25
CA MET A 215 12.00 -0.58 14.19
C MET A 215 11.15 0.62 13.76
N GLY A 216 10.73 0.62 12.49
CA GLY A 216 9.65 1.48 12.05
C GLY A 216 8.34 1.06 12.68
N GLU A 217 7.46 2.01 12.93
CA GLU A 217 6.07 1.76 13.25
C GLU A 217 5.23 1.85 11.95
N ALA A 218 4.03 1.27 11.96
CA ALA A 218 3.15 1.34 10.79
C ALA A 218 2.81 2.79 10.41
N GLU A 219 2.78 3.68 11.39
CA GLU A 219 2.57 5.12 11.25
C GLU A 219 3.69 5.82 10.49
N ASP A 220 4.95 5.37 10.63
CA ASP A 220 6.07 5.94 9.86
C ASP A 220 5.82 5.76 8.35
N ILE A 221 5.30 4.59 7.95
CA ILE A 221 4.96 4.30 6.56
C ILE A 221 3.72 5.09 6.12
N ALA A 222 2.70 5.15 6.97
CA ALA A 222 1.46 5.85 6.68
C ALA A 222 1.69 7.36 6.46
N ASN A 223 2.58 7.98 7.23
CA ASN A 223 2.96 9.39 7.06
C ASN A 223 3.60 9.65 5.70
N ALA A 224 4.47 8.75 5.23
CA ALA A 224 5.06 8.84 3.89
C ALA A 224 3.99 8.67 2.78
N VAL A 225 2.99 7.80 2.99
CA VAL A 225 1.86 7.65 2.07
C VAL A 225 1.01 8.92 2.03
N VAL A 226 0.68 9.55 3.17
CA VAL A 226 -0.05 10.83 3.23
C VAL A 226 0.72 11.94 2.50
N PHE A 227 2.03 12.05 2.72
CA PHE A 227 2.88 12.99 1.99
C PHE A 227 2.78 12.77 0.48
N LEU A 228 2.93 11.52 0.00
CA LEU A 228 2.84 11.18 -1.41
C LEU A 228 1.43 11.34 -1.99
N ALA A 229 0.40 11.23 -1.18
CA ALA A 229 -0.99 11.46 -1.57
C ALA A 229 -1.32 12.95 -1.72
N SER A 230 -0.63 13.82 -0.97
CA SER A 230 -0.91 15.25 -0.90
C SER A 230 -0.22 16.07 -1.99
N ASP A 231 -0.62 17.33 -2.12
CA ASP A 231 -0.02 18.31 -3.04
C ASP A 231 1.41 18.71 -2.64
N MET A 232 1.85 18.40 -1.41
CA MET A 232 3.25 18.57 -0.98
C MET A 232 4.23 17.77 -1.85
N SER A 233 3.78 16.71 -2.50
CA SER A 233 4.55 15.88 -3.42
C SER A 233 4.15 16.08 -4.89
N SER A 234 3.57 17.24 -5.25
CA SER A 234 3.02 17.52 -6.59
C SER A 234 4.03 17.36 -7.73
N TYR A 235 5.33 17.50 -7.46
CA TYR A 235 6.40 17.31 -8.45
C TYR A 235 7.19 16.01 -8.26
N ILE A 236 6.64 15.04 -7.49
CA ILE A 236 7.26 13.74 -7.25
C ILE A 236 6.44 12.65 -7.93
N THR A 237 7.04 11.98 -8.92
CA THR A 237 6.46 10.81 -9.59
C THR A 237 7.57 9.85 -10.03
N GLY A 238 7.31 8.54 -10.02
CA GLY A 238 8.28 7.49 -10.33
C GLY A 238 9.28 7.19 -9.21
N ALA A 239 9.13 7.83 -8.05
CA ALA A 239 10.01 7.61 -6.89
C ALA A 239 9.66 6.31 -6.15
N VAL A 240 10.69 5.65 -5.63
CA VAL A 240 10.59 4.57 -4.64
C VAL A 240 11.30 5.06 -3.39
N ILE A 241 10.53 5.40 -2.37
CA ILE A 241 11.04 6.05 -1.15
C ILE A 241 11.24 5.00 -0.06
N PRO A 242 12.48 4.72 0.37
CA PRO A 242 12.74 3.91 1.54
C PRO A 242 12.17 4.59 2.80
N VAL A 243 11.46 3.82 3.62
CA VAL A 243 10.98 4.22 4.94
C VAL A 243 11.48 3.16 5.92
N ASP A 244 12.76 3.25 6.27
CA ASP A 244 13.53 2.14 6.84
C ASP A 244 14.52 2.54 7.94
N GLY A 245 14.54 3.81 8.32
CA GLY A 245 15.49 4.34 9.32
C GLY A 245 16.94 4.34 8.84
N GLY A 246 17.20 4.26 7.53
CA GLY A 246 18.52 4.22 6.92
C GLY A 246 19.11 2.82 6.75
N ALA A 247 18.33 1.77 6.91
CA ALA A 247 18.80 0.38 6.90
C ALA A 247 19.44 -0.08 5.57
N ILE A 248 19.14 0.58 4.45
CA ILE A 248 19.69 0.24 3.12
C ILE A 248 20.85 1.13 2.68
N LEU A 249 21.38 1.97 3.55
CA LEU A 249 22.54 2.80 3.27
C LEU A 249 23.85 2.02 3.42
#